data_5f77b5967222fcc805aed7fb25b36701
#
_entry.id   5f77b5967222fcc805aed7fb25b36701
#
_cell.length_a   1.000
_cell.length_b   1.000
_cell.length_c   1.000
_cell.angle_alpha   90.00
_cell.angle_beta   90.00
_cell.angle_gamma   90.00
#
_symmetry.space_group_name_H-M   'P 1'
#
loop_
_entity.id
_entity.type
_entity.pdbx_description
1 polymer ?
#
loop_
_entity_poly.entity_id
_entity_poly.type
_entity_poly.pdbx_seq_one_letter_code
_entity_poly.pdbx_strand_id
1 'polypeptide(L)'
;MAEFLKGNHLNAKLDDILQNEVDYIVKSKVPVHSIIDGCAASAATIMSVVAERRYMHKHSFMLIHQLSSGMWGNYEALKDSMENCDTLMETIRDIYVKNTKIPKKQLNDILKRDLWFDAETCLKYGLNPDDVIFFI
;
A
#
# COMPACT_ATOMS: atom_id res chain seq x y z
N MET A 1 -11.51 1.63 13.02
CA MET A 1 -11.64 3.03 13.49
C MET A 1 -10.41 3.79 13.03
N ALA A 2 -10.56 4.70 12.08
CA ALA A 2 -9.45 5.54 11.65
C ALA A 2 -9.21 6.61 12.72
N GLU A 3 -8.19 6.44 13.52
CA GLU A 3 -7.73 7.48 14.42
C GLU A 3 -7.13 8.61 13.59
N PHE A 4 -7.74 9.77 13.62
CA PHE A 4 -7.19 10.99 13.04
C PHE A 4 -5.93 11.39 13.82
N LEU A 5 -4.79 10.93 13.37
CA LEU A 5 -3.52 11.32 13.93
C LEU A 5 -3.08 12.64 13.30
N LYS A 6 -2.86 13.65 14.13
CA LYS A 6 -2.33 14.95 13.71
C LYS A 6 -0.96 14.78 13.04
N GLY A 7 -0.72 15.52 11.96
CA GLY A 7 0.32 15.39 10.93
C GLY A 7 1.64 14.66 11.23
N ASN A 8 2.29 14.93 12.37
CA ASN A 8 3.56 14.26 12.71
C ASN A 8 3.42 12.78 13.08
N HIS A 9 2.24 12.34 13.52
CA HIS A 9 1.99 10.95 13.86
C HIS A 9 1.66 10.08 12.64
N LEU A 10 1.16 10.64 11.56
CA LEU A 10 0.84 9.86 10.35
C LEU A 10 2.12 9.45 9.62
N ASN A 11 3.09 10.34 9.52
CA ASN A 11 4.39 10.04 8.93
C ASN A 11 5.15 9.00 9.75
N ALA A 12 5.16 9.13 11.08
CA ALA A 12 5.78 8.15 11.97
C ALA A 12 5.09 6.78 11.87
N LYS A 13 3.76 6.72 11.74
CA LYS A 13 3.02 5.46 11.61
C LYS A 13 3.27 4.78 10.26
N LEU A 14 3.37 5.54 9.17
CA LEU A 14 3.71 4.99 7.86
C LEU A 14 5.17 4.54 7.80
N ASP A 15 6.09 5.30 8.39
CA ASP A 15 7.48 4.89 8.54
C ASP A 15 7.59 3.59 9.36
N ASP A 16 6.85 3.47 10.46
CA ASP A 16 6.76 2.24 11.25
C ASP A 16 6.26 1.06 10.40
N ILE A 17 5.22 1.24 9.60
CA ILE A 17 4.69 0.20 8.72
C ILE A 17 5.73 -0.19 7.67
N LEU A 18 6.39 0.78 7.02
CA LEU A 18 7.42 0.50 6.01
C LEU A 18 8.65 -0.16 6.61
N GLN A 19 9.14 0.32 7.76
CA GLN A 19 10.36 -0.19 8.39
C GLN A 19 10.13 -1.48 9.18
N ASN A 20 9.03 -1.59 9.87
CA ASN A 20 8.75 -2.76 10.70
C ASN A 20 7.97 -3.83 9.94
N GLU A 21 6.80 -3.54 9.43
CA GLU A 21 5.94 -4.57 8.84
C GLU A 21 6.43 -5.02 7.46
N VAL A 22 6.70 -4.09 6.56
CA VAL A 22 7.15 -4.42 5.19
C VAL A 22 8.54 -5.05 5.23
N ASP A 23 9.46 -4.48 5.98
CA ASP A 23 10.81 -5.01 6.12
C ASP A 23 10.84 -6.39 6.79
N TYR A 24 9.99 -6.63 7.80
CA TYR A 24 9.86 -7.96 8.40
C TYR A 24 9.35 -8.99 7.41
N ILE A 25 8.36 -8.66 6.60
CA ILE A 25 7.86 -9.56 5.54
C ILE A 25 8.97 -9.86 4.54
N VAL A 26 9.65 -8.83 4.04
CA VAL A 26 10.69 -8.96 3.01
C VAL A 26 11.93 -9.72 3.53
N LYS A 27 12.33 -9.50 4.79
CA LYS A 27 13.51 -10.11 5.41
C LYS A 27 13.23 -11.44 6.12
N SER A 28 11.98 -11.89 6.12
CA SER A 28 11.60 -13.14 6.78
C SER A 28 12.37 -14.33 6.20
N LYS A 29 12.87 -15.21 7.09
CA LYS A 29 13.52 -16.48 6.71
C LYS A 29 12.51 -17.57 6.37
N VAL A 30 11.25 -17.37 6.70
CA VAL A 30 10.14 -18.25 6.33
C VAL A 30 9.24 -17.53 5.32
N PRO A 31 8.70 -18.27 4.34
CA PRO A 31 7.79 -17.69 3.36
C PRO A 31 6.59 -17.02 4.03
N VAL A 32 6.33 -15.77 3.69
CA VAL A 32 5.14 -15.06 4.15
C VAL A 32 4.13 -15.02 3.01
N HIS A 33 2.94 -15.53 3.27
CA HIS A 33 1.83 -15.49 2.31
C HIS A 33 0.76 -14.52 2.80
N SER A 34 0.21 -13.74 1.90
CA SER A 34 -0.94 -12.87 2.20
C SER A 34 -2.22 -13.43 1.61
N ILE A 35 -3.31 -13.31 2.35
CA ILE A 35 -4.66 -13.68 1.89
C ILE A 35 -5.56 -12.47 2.15
N ILE A 36 -6.15 -11.93 1.09
CA ILE A 36 -7.14 -10.86 1.21
C ILE A 36 -8.52 -11.50 1.41
N ASP A 37 -9.01 -11.38 2.63
CA ASP A 37 -10.33 -11.88 3.05
C ASP A 37 -11.24 -10.71 3.42
N GLY A 38 -11.95 -10.18 2.43
CA GLY A 38 -12.77 -8.98 2.56
C GLY A 38 -12.13 -7.77 1.90
N CYS A 39 -11.64 -6.80 2.66
CA CYS A 39 -11.10 -5.56 2.12
C CYS A 39 -9.70 -5.27 2.67
N ALA A 40 -8.76 -5.02 1.76
CA ALA A 40 -7.45 -4.50 2.11
C ALA A 40 -7.25 -3.12 1.49
N ALA A 41 -6.93 -2.13 2.31
CA ALA A 41 -6.76 -0.75 1.87
C ALA A 41 -5.45 -0.14 2.39
N SER A 42 -4.87 0.77 1.60
CA SER A 42 -3.73 1.58 2.02
C SER A 42 -2.54 0.70 2.48
N ALA A 43 -2.09 0.85 3.72
CA ALA A 43 -0.97 0.10 4.30
C ALA A 43 -1.14 -1.43 4.18
N ALA A 44 -2.35 -1.96 4.31
CA ALA A 44 -2.62 -3.39 4.15
C ALA A 44 -2.29 -3.88 2.73
N THR A 45 -2.49 -3.06 1.71
CA THR A 45 -2.11 -3.41 0.34
C THR A 45 -0.59 -3.42 0.15
N ILE A 46 0.13 -2.50 0.80
CA ILE A 46 1.59 -2.45 0.76
C ILE A 46 2.18 -3.71 1.39
N MET A 47 1.67 -4.13 2.55
CA MET A 47 2.09 -5.38 3.20
C MET A 47 1.78 -6.60 2.33
N SER A 48 0.61 -6.62 1.69
CA SER A 48 0.21 -7.73 0.82
C SER A 48 1.12 -7.88 -0.40
N VAL A 49 1.45 -6.80 -1.10
CA VAL A 49 2.22 -6.88 -2.36
C VAL A 49 3.67 -7.27 -2.18
N VAL A 50 4.24 -7.17 -0.98
CA VAL A 50 5.60 -7.62 -0.66
C VAL A 50 5.66 -9.06 -0.16
N ALA A 51 4.54 -9.70 0.09
CA ALA A 51 4.48 -11.11 0.46
C ALA A 51 4.94 -12.01 -0.69
N GLU A 52 5.55 -13.15 -0.36
CA GLU A 52 6.08 -14.10 -1.34
C GLU A 52 4.97 -14.67 -2.23
N ARG A 53 3.86 -15.05 -1.62
CA ARG A 53 2.64 -15.47 -2.33
C ARG A 53 1.45 -14.65 -1.86
N ARG A 54 0.58 -14.34 -2.81
CA ARG A 54 -0.55 -13.44 -2.59
C ARG A 54 -1.82 -14.05 -3.12
N TYR A 55 -2.80 -14.17 -2.24
CA TYR A 55 -4.09 -14.77 -2.53
C TYR A 55 -5.21 -13.79 -2.20
N MET A 56 -6.35 -13.99 -2.81
CA MET A 56 -7.51 -13.13 -2.63
C MET A 56 -8.79 -13.92 -2.81
N HIS A 57 -9.76 -13.70 -1.94
CA HIS A 57 -11.10 -14.26 -2.14
C HIS A 57 -11.81 -13.55 -3.30
N LYS A 58 -12.67 -14.27 -3.99
CA LYS A 58 -13.40 -13.79 -5.18
C LYS A 58 -14.17 -12.47 -4.95
N HIS A 59 -14.74 -12.30 -3.76
CA HIS A 59 -15.55 -11.15 -3.41
C HIS A 59 -14.82 -10.15 -2.51
N SER A 60 -13.51 -10.25 -2.45
CA SER A 60 -12.66 -9.31 -1.74
C SER A 60 -12.25 -8.14 -2.63
N PHE A 61 -11.81 -7.07 -2.00
CA PHE A 61 -11.41 -5.84 -2.68
C PHE A 61 -10.09 -5.31 -2.16
N MET A 62 -9.36 -4.63 -3.01
CA MET A 62 -8.17 -3.87 -2.63
C MET A 62 -8.33 -2.41 -3.04
N LEU A 63 -7.82 -1.51 -2.21
CA LEU A 63 -7.73 -0.08 -2.50
C LEU A 63 -6.28 0.37 -2.36
N ILE A 64 -5.68 0.76 -3.46
CA ILE A 64 -4.42 1.48 -3.48
C ILE A 64 -4.68 2.94 -3.77
N HIS A 65 -4.10 3.81 -2.93
CA HIS A 65 -4.28 5.25 -3.07
C HIS A 65 -3.05 6.00 -2.56
N GLN A 66 -2.98 7.27 -2.89
CA GLN A 66 -1.91 8.15 -2.44
C GLN A 66 -1.92 8.34 -0.92
N LEU A 67 -0.77 8.78 -0.39
CA LEU A 67 -0.68 9.26 0.97
C LEU A 67 -1.67 10.40 1.21
N SER A 68 -2.40 10.34 2.32
CA SER A 68 -3.17 11.46 2.83
C SER A 68 -2.64 11.86 4.21
N SER A 69 -2.42 13.15 4.42
CA SER A 69 -1.89 13.68 5.66
C SER A 69 -2.47 15.05 5.96
N GLY A 70 -2.64 15.35 7.25
CA GLY A 70 -2.87 16.72 7.72
C GLY A 70 -1.55 17.35 8.14
N MET A 71 -1.31 18.59 7.77
CA MET A 71 -0.10 19.33 8.10
C MET A 71 -0.44 20.61 8.85
N TRP A 72 0.32 20.89 9.90
CA TRP A 72 0.20 22.11 10.69
C TRP A 72 1.57 22.56 11.14
N GLY A 73 1.84 23.85 11.02
CA GLY A 73 3.11 24.43 11.44
C GLY A 73 3.40 25.77 10.78
N ASN A 74 4.59 26.31 11.00
CA ASN A 74 5.07 27.47 10.27
C ASN A 74 5.46 27.09 8.82
N TYR A 75 5.78 28.08 8.01
CA TYR A 75 6.09 27.92 6.59
C TYR A 75 7.17 26.86 6.32
N GLU A 76 8.31 26.95 7.03
CA GLU A 76 9.42 26.00 6.83
C GLU A 76 9.05 24.59 7.28
N ALA A 77 8.35 24.43 8.39
CA ALA A 77 7.87 23.13 8.85
C ALA A 77 6.88 22.49 7.87
N LEU A 78 6.04 23.28 7.21
CA LEU A 78 5.13 22.80 6.16
C LEU A 78 5.90 22.34 4.92
N LYS A 79 6.96 23.05 4.53
CA LYS A 79 7.84 22.63 3.43
C LYS A 79 8.54 21.31 3.73
N ASP A 80 9.15 21.19 4.90
CA ASP A 80 9.82 19.97 5.33
C ASP A 80 8.83 18.78 5.37
N SER A 81 7.62 19.02 5.86
CA SER A 81 6.57 17.99 5.89
C SER A 81 6.16 17.54 4.49
N MET A 82 6.08 18.47 3.53
CA MET A 82 5.77 18.15 2.14
C MET A 82 6.89 17.33 1.49
N GLU A 83 8.14 17.71 1.70
CA GLU A 83 9.31 16.98 1.19
C GLU A 83 9.37 15.54 1.75
N ASN A 84 9.06 15.39 3.04
CA ASN A 84 8.94 14.06 3.65
C ASN A 84 7.81 13.23 3.02
N CYS A 85 6.65 13.84 2.75
CA CYS A 85 5.55 13.17 2.05
C CYS A 85 5.94 12.73 0.64
N ASP A 86 6.66 13.56 -0.10
CA ASP A 86 7.17 13.23 -1.43
C ASP A 86 8.12 12.02 -1.39
N THR A 87 9.02 11.99 -0.41
CA THR A 87 9.93 10.85 -0.19
C THR A 87 9.16 9.56 0.11
N LEU A 88 8.15 9.62 0.97
CA LEU A 88 7.29 8.47 1.28
C LEU A 88 6.49 8.01 0.05
N MET A 89 5.98 8.93 -0.74
CA MET A 89 5.25 8.61 -1.97
C MET A 89 6.14 7.91 -3.01
N GLU A 90 7.40 8.33 -3.15
CA GLU A 90 8.35 7.62 -4.02
C GLU A 90 8.61 6.19 -3.52
N THR A 91 8.79 6.00 -2.22
CA THR A 91 8.96 4.67 -1.62
C THR A 91 7.75 3.78 -1.89
N ILE A 92 6.54 4.30 -1.71
CA ILE A 92 5.29 3.58 -2.00
C ILE A 92 5.21 3.19 -3.49
N ARG A 93 5.50 4.12 -4.39
CA ARG A 93 5.52 3.85 -5.84
C ARG A 93 6.50 2.75 -6.19
N ASP A 94 7.70 2.80 -5.63
CA ASP A 94 8.74 1.80 -5.87
C ASP A 94 8.31 0.41 -5.40
N ILE A 95 7.65 0.30 -4.26
CA ILE A 95 7.12 -0.96 -3.76
C ILE A 95 6.11 -1.55 -4.76
N TYR A 96 5.15 -0.76 -5.24
CA TYR A 96 4.17 -1.25 -6.21
C TYR A 96 4.80 -1.59 -7.56
N VAL A 97 5.72 -0.77 -8.07
CA VAL A 97 6.40 -1.02 -9.34
C VAL A 97 7.21 -2.32 -9.29
N LYS A 98 7.91 -2.57 -8.19
CA LYS A 98 8.73 -3.79 -8.03
C LYS A 98 7.92 -5.06 -7.84
N ASN A 99 6.76 -4.97 -7.21
CA ASN A 99 6.00 -6.13 -6.75
C ASN A 99 4.71 -6.37 -7.53
N THR A 100 4.37 -5.54 -8.51
CA THR A 100 3.16 -5.67 -9.31
C THR A 100 3.44 -5.54 -10.80
N LYS A 101 2.43 -5.78 -11.62
CA LYS A 101 2.48 -5.59 -13.08
C LYS A 101 1.93 -4.23 -13.52
N ILE A 102 1.64 -3.32 -12.58
CA ILE A 102 1.10 -2.00 -12.90
C ILE A 102 2.19 -1.16 -13.57
N PRO A 103 1.99 -0.68 -14.80
CA PRO A 103 2.94 0.24 -15.43
C PRO A 103 3.09 1.53 -14.61
N LYS A 104 4.32 2.00 -14.43
CA LYS A 104 4.62 3.20 -13.61
C LYS A 104 3.73 4.40 -13.95
N LYS A 105 3.48 4.63 -15.23
CA LYS A 105 2.62 5.73 -15.69
C LYS A 105 1.18 5.56 -15.22
N GLN A 106 0.64 4.35 -15.29
CA GLN A 106 -0.72 4.03 -14.86
C GLN A 106 -0.86 4.05 -13.34
N LEU A 107 0.18 3.65 -12.61
CA LEU A 107 0.20 3.68 -11.15
C LEU A 107 -0.02 5.10 -10.61
N ASN A 108 0.58 6.11 -11.22
CA ASN A 108 0.38 7.50 -10.79
C ASN A 108 -1.10 7.94 -10.93
N ASP A 109 -1.78 7.49 -11.97
CA ASP A 109 -3.20 7.80 -12.16
C ASP A 109 -4.09 7.02 -11.18
N ILE A 110 -3.75 5.77 -10.89
CA ILE A 110 -4.44 4.93 -9.91
C ILE A 110 -4.32 5.53 -8.49
N LEU A 111 -3.11 5.90 -8.08
CA LEU A 111 -2.85 6.44 -6.73
C LEU A 111 -3.62 7.75 -6.44
N LYS A 112 -3.97 8.51 -7.46
CA LYS A 112 -4.77 9.75 -7.31
C LYS A 112 -6.25 9.51 -7.06
N ARG A 113 -6.71 8.27 -7.13
CA ARG A 113 -8.13 7.90 -7.09
C ARG A 113 -8.39 6.92 -5.96
N ASP A 114 -9.56 7.02 -5.36
CA ASP A 114 -10.03 6.08 -4.32
C ASP A 114 -10.94 5.03 -4.96
N LEU A 115 -10.36 4.20 -5.82
CA LEU A 115 -11.07 3.12 -6.51
C LEU A 115 -10.78 1.79 -5.87
N TRP A 116 -11.84 1.06 -5.57
CA TRP A 116 -11.76 -0.32 -5.12
C TRP A 116 -11.60 -1.26 -6.31
N PHE A 117 -10.61 -2.14 -6.23
CA PHE A 117 -10.35 -3.15 -7.23
C PHE A 117 -10.89 -4.50 -6.76
N ASP A 118 -11.70 -5.12 -7.62
CA ASP A 118 -12.15 -6.49 -7.44
C ASP A 118 -11.03 -7.50 -7.73
N ALA A 119 -11.31 -8.78 -7.50
CA ALA A 119 -10.33 -9.84 -7.64
C ALA A 119 -9.77 -9.95 -9.08
N GLU A 120 -10.62 -9.77 -10.10
CA GLU A 120 -10.20 -9.83 -11.51
C GLU A 120 -9.25 -8.69 -11.86
N THR A 121 -9.57 -7.49 -11.42
CA THR A 121 -8.72 -6.31 -11.61
C THR A 121 -7.39 -6.45 -10.86
N CYS A 122 -7.42 -6.98 -9.63
CA CYS A 122 -6.22 -7.25 -8.85
C CYS A 122 -5.31 -8.28 -9.54
N LEU A 123 -5.88 -9.35 -10.11
CA LEU A 123 -5.14 -10.34 -10.88
C LEU A 123 -4.49 -9.71 -12.12
N LYS A 124 -5.24 -8.91 -12.87
CA LYS A 124 -4.77 -8.20 -14.07
C LYS A 124 -3.57 -7.30 -13.76
N TYR A 125 -3.61 -6.59 -12.65
CA TYR A 125 -2.52 -5.69 -12.22
C TYR A 125 -1.38 -6.40 -11.48
N GLY A 126 -1.49 -7.70 -11.26
CA GLY A 126 -0.47 -8.46 -10.54
C GLY A 126 -0.38 -8.08 -9.06
N LEU A 127 -1.45 -7.54 -8.49
CA LEU A 127 -1.59 -7.36 -7.05
C LEU A 127 -1.69 -8.71 -6.34
N ASN A 128 -2.27 -9.69 -7.03
CA ASN A 128 -2.30 -11.11 -6.68
C ASN A 128 -1.86 -11.95 -7.88
N PRO A 129 -0.55 -12.07 -8.17
CA PRO A 129 -0.11 -12.74 -9.39
C PRO A 129 -0.26 -14.25 -9.37
N ASP A 130 -0.33 -14.86 -8.20
CA ASP A 130 -0.11 -16.30 -8.09
C ASP A 130 -1.39 -17.14 -8.11
N ASP A 131 -2.49 -16.66 -7.56
CA ASP A 131 -3.79 -17.30 -7.70
C ASP A 131 -4.90 -16.48 -7.03
N VAL A 132 -5.99 -16.30 -7.72
CA VAL A 132 -7.26 -15.95 -7.06
C VAL A 132 -7.79 -17.23 -6.42
N ILE A 133 -7.63 -17.36 -5.12
CA ILE A 133 -8.28 -18.47 -4.42
C ILE A 133 -9.76 -18.17 -4.40
N PHE A 134 -10.48 -18.86 -5.28
CA PHE A 134 -11.92 -18.91 -5.22
C PHE A 134 -12.33 -19.87 -4.10
N PHE A 135 -12.31 -19.41 -2.86
CA PHE A 135 -13.07 -20.09 -1.84
C PHE A 135 -14.55 -19.75 -2.02
N ILE A 136 -15.31 -20.77 -2.18
CA ILE A 136 -16.77 -20.72 -2.22
C ILE A 136 -17.29 -20.22 -0.86
#